data_989f190d8633835ae3b24585959b9bf6
#
_entry.id   989f190d8633835ae3b24585959b9bf6
#
_cell.length_a   1.000
_cell.length_b   1.000
_cell.length_c   1.000
_cell.angle_alpha   90.00
_cell.angle_beta   90.00
_cell.angle_gamma   90.00
#
_symmetry.space_group_name_H-M   'P 1'
#
loop_
_entity.id
_entity.type
_entity.pdbx_description
1 polymer ?
#
loop_
_entity_poly.entity_id
_entity_poly.type
_entity_poly.pdbx_seq_one_letter_code
_entity_poly.pdbx_strand_id
1 'polypeptide(L)'
;MEVSKRIILVSGMSGAGKSTATRILEDMGYHIIDNYPVVLVDQFVDMIEVSTDPRYSYIALSTSAEDFPIFSRKLNGINASVSVLFIDASDSVLLNRYKST
;
A
#
# COMPACT_ATOMS: atom_id res chain seq x y z
N MET A 1 5.50 7.83 -22.55
CA MET A 1 5.90 6.64 -21.77
C MET A 1 5.17 6.63 -20.46
N GLU A 2 4.47 5.57 -20.15
CA GLU A 2 3.75 5.46 -18.90
C GLU A 2 4.67 5.07 -17.76
N VAL A 3 4.47 5.72 -16.62
CA VAL A 3 5.17 5.37 -15.40
C VAL A 3 4.42 4.22 -14.75
N SER A 4 5.11 3.08 -14.61
CA SER A 4 4.52 1.94 -13.93
C SER A 4 4.54 2.20 -12.42
N LYS A 5 3.38 2.21 -11.82
CA LYS A 5 3.25 2.48 -10.38
C LYS A 5 2.94 1.19 -9.65
N ARG A 6 3.54 1.05 -8.49
CA ARG A 6 3.33 -0.11 -7.62
C ARG A 6 2.96 0.36 -6.24
N ILE A 7 1.89 -0.20 -5.73
CA ILE A 7 1.40 0.11 -4.38
C ILE A 7 1.30 -1.19 -3.60
N ILE A 8 1.87 -1.19 -2.42
CA ILE A 8 1.74 -2.31 -1.50
C ILE A 8 0.96 -1.84 -0.29
N LEU A 9 -0.18 -2.47 -0.05
CA LEU A 9 -0.94 -2.24 1.17
C LEU A 9 -0.41 -3.17 2.25
N VAL A 10 0.09 -2.59 3.33
CA VAL A 10 0.59 -3.36 4.47
C VAL A 10 -0.44 -3.28 5.57
N SER A 11 -0.99 -4.41 5.96
CA SER A 11 -2.06 -4.46 6.95
C SER A 11 -1.87 -5.64 7.88
N GLY A 12 -2.80 -5.79 8.81
CA GLY A 12 -2.79 -6.91 9.73
C GLY A 12 -2.63 -6.46 11.15
N MET A 13 -2.12 -7.38 11.99
CA MET A 13 -1.93 -7.10 13.40
C MET A 13 -0.90 -6.03 13.61
N SER A 14 -1.18 -5.08 14.50
CA SER A 14 -0.24 -4.04 14.86
C SER A 14 0.94 -4.64 15.62
N GLY A 15 2.08 -3.94 15.56
CA GLY A 15 3.26 -4.34 16.30
C GLY A 15 4.49 -4.46 15.44
N ALA A 16 5.47 -5.21 15.96
CA ALA A 16 6.81 -5.25 15.37
C ALA A 16 6.84 -5.80 13.95
N GLY A 17 5.93 -6.73 13.62
CA GLY A 17 5.91 -7.33 12.30
C GLY A 17 5.63 -6.32 11.20
N LYS A 18 4.66 -5.43 11.43
CA LYS A 18 4.34 -4.39 10.46
C LYS A 18 5.49 -3.41 10.30
N SER A 19 6.11 -3.00 11.41
CA SER A 19 7.24 -2.08 11.37
C SER A 19 8.42 -2.69 10.62
N THR A 20 8.67 -3.98 10.83
CA THR A 20 9.75 -4.67 10.14
C THR A 20 9.47 -4.73 8.64
N ALA A 21 8.24 -5.04 8.27
CA ALA A 21 7.87 -5.12 6.86
C ALA A 21 8.04 -3.77 6.15
N THR A 22 7.59 -2.70 6.77
CA THR A 22 7.72 -1.37 6.15
C THR A 22 9.17 -0.94 6.05
N ARG A 23 10.01 -1.30 7.03
CA ARG A 23 11.43 -1.00 6.95
C ARG A 23 12.09 -1.71 5.78
N ILE A 24 11.74 -2.98 5.56
CA ILE A 24 12.28 -3.72 4.43
C ILE A 24 11.86 -3.09 3.11
N LEU A 25 10.61 -2.69 3.01
CA LEU A 25 10.11 -2.05 1.80
C LEU A 25 10.79 -0.71 1.56
N GLU A 26 11.04 0.05 2.61
CA GLU A 26 11.78 1.30 2.49
C GLU A 26 13.17 1.06 1.95
N ASP A 27 13.86 0.03 2.45
CA ASP A 27 15.18 -0.33 1.96
C ASP A 27 15.15 -0.75 0.49
N MET A 28 14.02 -1.24 0.02
CA MET A 28 13.86 -1.62 -1.37
C MET A 28 13.49 -0.45 -2.27
N GLY A 29 13.35 0.73 -1.71
CA GLY A 29 13.06 1.93 -2.48
C GLY A 29 11.61 2.39 -2.46
N TYR A 30 10.78 1.77 -1.65
CA TYR A 30 9.38 2.20 -1.53
C TYR A 30 9.28 3.42 -0.64
N HIS A 31 8.40 4.33 -1.03
CA HIS A 31 8.04 5.47 -0.20
C HIS A 31 6.97 5.01 0.80
N ILE A 32 7.30 5.09 2.08
CA ILE A 32 6.41 4.57 3.14
C ILE A 32 5.46 5.65 3.59
N ILE A 33 4.18 5.35 3.56
CA ILE A 33 3.14 6.20 4.13
C ILE A 33 2.48 5.41 5.24
N ASP A 34 2.65 5.89 6.47
CA ASP A 34 2.21 5.19 7.65
C ASP A 34 0.97 5.87 8.22
N ASN A 35 -0.05 5.08 8.55
CA ASN A 35 -1.27 5.57 9.18
C ASN A 35 -1.97 6.68 8.39
N TYR A 36 -2.03 6.52 7.07
CA TYR A 36 -2.72 7.50 6.25
C TYR A 36 -4.21 7.53 6.62
N PRO A 37 -4.79 8.72 6.85
CA PRO A 37 -6.19 8.81 7.26
C PRO A 37 -7.13 8.28 6.17
N VAL A 38 -8.00 7.34 6.54
CA VAL A 38 -8.88 6.70 5.56
C VAL A 38 -9.86 7.69 4.94
N VAL A 39 -10.19 8.77 5.67
CA VAL A 39 -11.10 9.79 5.12
C VAL A 39 -10.48 10.54 3.94
N LEU A 40 -9.16 10.43 3.76
CA LEU A 40 -8.47 11.10 2.66
C LEU A 40 -8.11 10.12 1.52
N VAL A 41 -8.70 8.93 1.52
CA VAL A 41 -8.34 7.91 0.54
C VAL A 41 -8.63 8.36 -0.90
N ASP A 42 -9.72 9.11 -1.11
CA ASP A 42 -10.04 9.58 -2.46
C ASP A 42 -8.99 10.55 -2.97
N GLN A 43 -8.48 11.42 -2.12
CA GLN A 43 -7.41 12.34 -2.50
C GLN A 43 -6.12 11.57 -2.80
N PHE A 44 -5.86 10.50 -2.06
CA PHE A 44 -4.71 9.65 -2.33
C PHE A 44 -4.81 9.01 -3.72
N VAL A 45 -5.98 8.46 -4.04
CA VAL A 45 -6.21 7.85 -5.34
C VAL A 45 -5.99 8.87 -6.46
N ASP A 46 -6.55 10.07 -6.31
CA ASP A 46 -6.39 11.12 -7.32
C ASP A 46 -4.91 11.47 -7.49
N MET A 47 -4.18 11.60 -6.40
CA MET A 47 -2.76 11.92 -6.46
C MET A 47 -1.99 10.85 -7.23
N ILE A 48 -2.27 9.58 -6.93
CA ILE A 48 -1.57 8.48 -7.58
C ILE A 48 -1.85 8.47 -9.08
N GLU A 49 -3.10 8.72 -9.46
CA GLU A 49 -3.47 8.63 -10.86
C GLU A 49 -2.89 9.75 -11.72
N VAL A 50 -2.73 10.94 -11.15
CA VAL A 50 -2.27 12.09 -11.93
C VAL A 50 -0.79 12.39 -11.76
N SER A 51 -0.16 11.87 -10.71
CA SER A 51 1.22 12.23 -10.41
C SER A 51 2.19 11.59 -11.40
N THR A 52 3.16 12.39 -11.86
CA THR A 52 4.28 11.88 -12.65
C THR A 52 5.57 11.90 -11.83
N ASP A 53 5.48 12.24 -10.56
CA ASP A 53 6.65 12.33 -9.67
C ASP A 53 7.17 10.93 -9.38
N PRO A 54 8.45 10.64 -9.66
CA PRO A 54 9.01 9.31 -9.42
C PRO A 54 8.92 8.86 -7.97
N ARG A 55 8.83 9.79 -7.01
CA ARG A 55 8.71 9.43 -5.61
C ARG A 55 7.44 8.63 -5.32
N TYR A 56 6.41 8.81 -6.15
CA TYR A 56 5.14 8.14 -5.95
C TYR A 56 4.94 6.95 -6.87
N SER A 57 6.01 6.48 -7.50
CA SER A 57 5.94 5.30 -8.35
C SER A 57 5.90 4.02 -7.53
N TYR A 58 6.53 4.01 -6.35
CA TYR A 58 6.60 2.84 -5.49
C TYR A 58 6.21 3.27 -4.09
N ILE A 59 5.00 2.92 -3.69
CA ILE A 59 4.44 3.34 -2.40
C ILE A 59 4.05 2.11 -1.58
N ALA A 60 4.43 2.11 -0.32
CA ALA A 60 3.94 1.15 0.66
C ALA A 60 3.07 1.89 1.65
N LEU A 61 1.79 1.58 1.65
CA LEU A 61 0.79 2.24 2.48
C LEU A 61 0.43 1.32 3.64
N SER A 62 0.77 1.74 4.85
CA SER A 62 0.44 0.98 6.04
C SER A 62 -0.93 1.38 6.55
N THR A 63 -1.78 0.42 6.83
CA THR A 63 -3.14 0.68 7.28
C THR A 63 -3.52 -0.34 8.35
N SER A 64 -4.45 0.04 9.21
CA SER A 64 -5.00 -0.88 10.18
C SER A 64 -5.84 -1.95 9.50
N ALA A 65 -6.06 -3.08 10.19
CA ALA A 65 -6.93 -4.12 9.66
C ALA A 65 -8.36 -3.61 9.49
N GLU A 66 -8.77 -2.67 10.34
CA GLU A 66 -10.10 -2.09 10.29
C GLU A 66 -10.32 -1.26 9.02
N ASP A 67 -9.31 -0.47 8.64
CA ASP A 67 -9.41 0.43 7.48
C ASP A 67 -9.03 -0.27 6.18
N PHE A 68 -8.42 -1.43 6.26
CA PHE A 68 -7.93 -2.12 5.09
C PHE A 68 -8.99 -2.34 4.00
N PRO A 69 -10.22 -2.79 4.34
CA PRO A 69 -11.21 -3.02 3.28
C PRO A 69 -11.54 -1.77 2.47
N ILE A 70 -11.54 -0.62 3.11
CA ILE A 70 -11.82 0.64 2.41
C ILE A 70 -10.71 0.97 1.43
N PHE A 71 -9.45 0.89 1.89
CA PHE A 71 -8.31 1.13 1.02
C PHE A 71 -8.27 0.14 -0.14
N SER A 72 -8.51 -1.13 0.15
CA SER A 72 -8.47 -2.17 -0.87
C SER A 72 -9.50 -1.90 -1.96
N ARG A 73 -10.71 -1.54 -1.56
CA ARG A 73 -11.77 -1.25 -2.51
C ARG A 73 -11.48 0.00 -3.34
N LYS A 74 -10.99 1.05 -2.71
CA LYS A 74 -10.72 2.32 -3.41
C LYS A 74 -9.52 2.21 -4.35
N LEU A 75 -8.55 1.37 -4.01
CA LEU A 75 -7.38 1.19 -4.86
C LEU A 75 -7.61 0.18 -5.97
N ASN A 76 -8.70 -0.57 -5.90
CA ASN A 76 -9.07 -1.50 -6.96
C ASN A 76 -9.50 -0.72 -8.19
N GLY A 77 -8.90 -1.01 -9.32
CA GLY A 77 -9.26 -0.35 -10.56
C GLY A 77 -8.43 0.87 -10.93
N ILE A 78 -7.52 1.32 -10.05
CA ILE A 78 -6.64 2.41 -10.43
C ILE A 78 -5.57 1.91 -11.38
N ASN A 79 -4.94 2.84 -12.10
CA ASN A 79 -3.90 2.49 -13.06
C ASN A 79 -2.56 2.26 -12.37
N ALA A 80 -2.50 1.20 -11.58
CA ALA A 80 -1.33 0.84 -10.81
C ALA A 80 -1.40 -0.64 -10.44
N SER A 81 -0.25 -1.23 -10.18
CA SER A 81 -0.18 -2.59 -9.65
C SER A 81 -0.33 -2.52 -8.12
N VAL A 82 -1.34 -3.20 -7.60
CA VAL A 82 -1.63 -3.17 -6.17
C VAL A 82 -1.43 -4.58 -5.59
N SER A 83 -0.62 -4.67 -4.55
CA SER A 83 -0.39 -5.91 -3.82
C SER A 83 -0.73 -5.69 -2.36
N VAL A 84 -1.06 -6.78 -1.67
CA VAL A 84 -1.37 -6.72 -0.24
C VAL A 84 -0.37 -7.59 0.51
N LEU A 85 0.22 -7.00 1.53
CA LEU A 85 1.08 -7.71 2.47
C LEU A 85 0.37 -7.74 3.80
N PHE A 86 -0.11 -8.91 4.19
CA PHE A 86 -0.87 -9.06 5.42
C PHE A 86 -0.01 -9.71 6.49
N ILE A 87 0.16 -9.03 7.60
CA ILE A 87 1.01 -9.48 8.70
C ILE A 87 0.14 -10.18 9.74
N ASP A 88 0.43 -11.45 9.99
CA ASP A 88 -0.32 -12.26 10.93
C ASP A 88 0.39 -12.24 12.30
N ALA A 89 -0.39 -12.43 13.35
CA ALA A 89 0.12 -12.50 14.72
C ALA A 89 1.05 -13.71 14.93
N SER A 90 0.98 -14.71 14.09
CA SER A 90 1.81 -15.91 14.17
C SER A 90 3.09 -15.81 13.34
N ASP A 91 3.49 -14.59 12.98
CA ASP A 91 4.68 -14.32 12.16
C ASP A 91 4.56 -14.82 10.72
N SER A 92 3.39 -15.25 10.32
CA SER A 92 3.13 -15.62 8.93
C SER A 92 2.91 -14.38 8.10
N VAL A 93 3.47 -14.37 6.91
CA VAL A 93 3.29 -13.26 5.97
C VAL A 93 2.64 -13.80 4.72
N LEU A 94 1.49 -13.22 4.39
CA LEU A 94 0.76 -13.60 3.18
C LEU A 94 0.81 -12.44 2.20
N LEU A 95 1.31 -12.73 1.01
CA LEU A 95 1.36 -11.75 -0.06
C LEU A 95 0.30 -12.10 -1.09
N ASN A 96 -0.70 -11.24 -1.22
CA ASN A 96 -1.74 -11.38 -2.23
C ASN A 96 -1.59 -10.27 -3.26
N ARG A 97 -1.66 -10.65 -4.51
CA ARG A 97 -1.57 -9.70 -5.61
C ARG A 97 -2.93 -9.56 -6.25
N TYR A 98 -3.35 -8.32 -6.40
CA TYR A 98 -4.58 -8.00 -7.08
C TYR A 98 -4.24 -7.30 -8.38
N LYS A 99 -4.84 -7.77 -9.46
CA LYS A 99 -4.70 -7.07 -10.72
C LYS A 99 -5.82 -6.05 -10.82
N SER A 100 -5.44 -4.78 -10.91
CA SER A 100 -6.42 -3.78 -11.27
C SER A 100 -6.50 -3.74 -12.78
N THR A 101 -7.65 -4.05 -13.25
CA THR A 101 -7.90 -4.04 -14.67
C THR A 101 -8.89 -2.96 -15.01
#